data_f8ef3ef381499846245f975a00353537
#
_entry.id   f8ef3ef381499846245f975a00353537
#
_cell.length_a   1.000
_cell.length_b   1.000
_cell.length_c   1.000
_cell.angle_alpha   90.00
_cell.angle_beta   90.00
_cell.angle_gamma   90.00
#
_symmetry.space_group_name_H-M   'P 1'
#
loop_
_entity.id
_entity.type
_entity.pdbx_description
1 polymer ?
#
loop_
_entity_poly.entity_id
_entity_poly.type
_entity_poly.pdbx_seq_one_letter_code
_entity_poly.pdbx_strand_id
1 'polypeptide(L)'
;MCENYHGANYELAKAEADKVDEKIIEALRDGHSFRVEAGAGSGKTYSLNRVIEWIQENMWSKYSRKKQNVVCITYTNAAVEVITERLSKDSFIIPSTIHSFAWNAIKQYQSYLVDVVTTDPDFLPD
;
A
#
# COMPACT_ATOMS: atom_id res chain seq x y z
N MET A 1 -35.55 15.84 19.19
CA MET A 1 -35.91 15.08 17.96
C MET A 1 -34.82 15.25 16.87
N CYS A 2 -33.54 15.30 17.25
CA CYS A 2 -32.39 15.49 16.31
C CYS A 2 -31.29 14.40 16.40
N GLU A 3 -31.46 13.34 17.18
CA GLU A 3 -30.40 12.34 17.41
C GLU A 3 -30.36 11.18 16.40
N ASN A 4 -31.43 10.97 15.63
CA ASN A 4 -31.50 9.81 14.71
C ASN A 4 -30.95 10.06 13.30
N TYR A 5 -30.67 11.30 12.91
CA TYR A 5 -30.19 11.60 11.54
C TYR A 5 -28.69 11.31 11.33
N HIS A 6 -27.88 11.38 12.38
CA HIS A 6 -26.45 11.08 12.28
C HIS A 6 -26.16 9.57 12.23
N GLY A 7 -26.96 8.76 12.91
CA GLY A 7 -26.80 7.32 12.93
C GLY A 7 -27.11 6.66 11.58
N ALA A 8 -28.20 7.04 10.93
CA ALA A 8 -28.63 6.46 9.66
C ALA A 8 -27.64 6.76 8.51
N ASN A 9 -27.09 7.98 8.45
CA ASN A 9 -26.09 8.35 7.46
C ASN A 9 -24.75 7.64 7.69
N TYR A 10 -24.36 7.40 8.93
CA TYR A 10 -23.16 6.65 9.28
C TYR A 10 -23.28 5.19 8.87
N GLU A 11 -24.40 4.53 9.16
CA GLU A 11 -24.63 3.13 8.80
C GLU A 11 -24.68 2.92 7.27
N LEU A 12 -25.29 3.86 6.53
CA LEU A 12 -25.28 3.83 5.07
C LEU A 12 -23.89 4.00 4.50
N ALA A 13 -23.11 4.96 4.98
CA ALA A 13 -21.74 5.19 4.55
C ALA A 13 -20.84 3.99 4.87
N LYS A 14 -21.02 3.36 6.02
CA LYS A 14 -20.32 2.14 6.41
C LYS A 14 -20.68 0.97 5.50
N ALA A 15 -21.95 0.75 5.20
CA ALA A 15 -22.40 -0.31 4.30
C ALA A 15 -21.87 -0.13 2.86
N GLU A 16 -21.73 1.12 2.39
CA GLU A 16 -21.11 1.41 1.11
C GLU A 16 -19.60 1.13 1.12
N ALA A 17 -18.90 1.51 2.18
CA ALA A 17 -17.49 1.22 2.36
C ALA A 17 -17.22 -0.30 2.40
N ASP A 18 -18.03 -1.06 3.14
CA ASP A 18 -17.92 -2.52 3.21
C ASP A 18 -18.08 -3.19 1.84
N LYS A 19 -19.01 -2.71 1.00
CA LYS A 19 -19.15 -3.21 -0.38
C LYS A 19 -17.95 -2.92 -1.26
N VAL A 20 -17.28 -1.78 -1.05
CA VAL A 20 -16.04 -1.45 -1.79
C VAL A 20 -14.91 -2.36 -1.34
N ASP A 21 -14.78 -2.60 -0.03
CA ASP A 21 -13.77 -3.48 0.53
C ASP A 21 -13.93 -4.92 0.02
N GLU A 22 -15.16 -5.42 -0.07
CA GLU A 22 -15.44 -6.75 -0.65
C GLU A 22 -14.98 -6.86 -2.10
N LYS A 23 -15.23 -5.85 -2.94
CA LYS A 23 -14.77 -5.81 -4.34
C LYS A 23 -13.24 -5.77 -4.45
N ILE A 24 -12.58 -5.04 -3.55
CA ILE A 24 -11.11 -5.00 -3.49
C ILE A 24 -10.57 -6.38 -3.16
N ILE A 25 -11.14 -7.03 -2.16
CA ILE A 25 -10.74 -8.38 -1.72
C ILE A 25 -10.97 -9.40 -2.83
N GLU A 26 -12.09 -9.34 -3.54
CA GLU A 26 -12.38 -10.20 -4.69
C GLU A 26 -11.32 -10.02 -5.80
N ALA A 27 -11.03 -8.77 -6.18
CA ALA A 27 -9.99 -8.48 -7.17
C ALA A 27 -8.61 -9.00 -6.76
N LEU A 28 -8.24 -8.87 -5.47
CA LEU A 28 -6.99 -9.41 -4.94
C LEU A 28 -6.94 -10.94 -4.98
N ARG A 29 -8.05 -11.60 -4.65
CA ARG A 29 -8.18 -13.06 -4.69
C ARG A 29 -7.98 -13.58 -6.11
N ASP A 30 -8.59 -12.92 -7.08
CA ASP A 30 -8.54 -13.28 -8.49
C ASP A 30 -7.24 -12.83 -9.18
N GLY A 31 -6.41 -12.03 -8.50
CA GLY A 31 -5.15 -11.52 -9.04
C GLY A 31 -5.32 -10.40 -10.05
N HIS A 32 -6.43 -9.70 -10.00
CA HIS A 32 -6.71 -8.56 -10.87
C HIS A 32 -6.10 -7.27 -10.34
N SER A 33 -5.63 -6.42 -11.24
CA SER A 33 -5.25 -5.05 -10.92
C SER A 33 -6.51 -4.18 -10.79
N PHE A 34 -6.51 -3.27 -9.80
CA PHE A 34 -7.63 -2.35 -9.56
C PHE A 34 -7.13 -0.97 -9.16
N ARG A 35 -8.00 0.01 -9.29
CA ARG A 35 -7.80 1.39 -8.80
C ARG A 35 -9.02 1.80 -7.98
N VAL A 36 -8.77 2.34 -6.80
CA VAL A 36 -9.81 2.90 -5.93
C VAL A 36 -9.73 4.42 -5.98
N GLU A 37 -10.82 5.05 -6.40
CA GLU A 37 -10.97 6.49 -6.37
C GLU A 37 -11.92 6.86 -5.24
N ALA A 38 -11.46 7.74 -4.37
CA ALA A 38 -12.24 8.13 -3.21
C ALA A 38 -11.91 9.57 -2.81
N GLY A 39 -12.93 10.35 -2.45
CA GLY A 39 -12.79 11.73 -2.02
C GLY A 39 -12.03 11.88 -0.69
N ALA A 40 -11.72 13.10 -0.30
CA ALA A 40 -11.16 13.39 1.02
C ALA A 40 -12.17 12.99 2.11
N GLY A 41 -11.70 12.34 3.20
CA GLY A 41 -12.55 11.91 4.30
C GLY A 41 -13.42 10.66 4.04
N SER A 42 -13.30 10.01 2.88
CA SER A 42 -14.10 8.84 2.48
C SER A 42 -13.67 7.50 3.11
N GLY A 43 -12.80 7.52 4.12
CA GLY A 43 -12.36 6.28 4.78
C GLY A 43 -11.28 5.49 4.04
N LYS A 44 -10.58 6.07 3.05
CA LYS A 44 -9.50 5.39 2.29
C LYS A 44 -8.48 4.65 3.17
N THR A 45 -8.06 5.30 4.24
CA THR A 45 -7.11 4.70 5.19
C THR A 45 -7.72 3.51 5.92
N TYR A 46 -9.01 3.56 6.22
CA TYR A 46 -9.72 2.45 6.85
C TYR A 46 -9.79 1.24 5.91
N SER A 47 -10.22 1.45 4.68
CA SER A 47 -10.27 0.38 3.65
C SER A 47 -8.88 -0.21 3.38
N LEU A 48 -7.84 0.64 3.28
CA LEU A 48 -6.46 0.17 3.11
C LEU A 48 -6.04 -0.76 4.26
N ASN A 49 -6.34 -0.39 5.50
CA ASN A 49 -6.01 -1.20 6.66
C ASN A 49 -6.71 -2.56 6.64
N ARG A 50 -8.01 -2.59 6.33
CA ARG A 50 -8.76 -3.84 6.18
C ARG A 50 -8.17 -4.75 5.10
N VAL A 51 -7.78 -4.17 3.98
CA VAL A 51 -7.12 -4.89 2.89
C VAL A 51 -5.77 -5.46 3.33
N ILE A 52 -4.97 -4.72 4.06
CA ILE A 52 -3.68 -5.16 4.61
C ILE A 52 -3.89 -6.33 5.59
N GLU A 53 -4.83 -6.20 6.51
CA GLU A 53 -5.19 -7.26 7.47
C GLU A 53 -5.64 -8.53 6.73
N TRP A 54 -6.52 -8.39 5.76
CA TRP A 54 -6.98 -9.52 4.95
C TRP A 54 -5.85 -10.22 4.18
N ILE A 55 -4.91 -9.44 3.59
CA ILE A 55 -3.73 -9.98 2.90
C ILE A 55 -2.86 -10.78 3.89
N GLN A 56 -2.62 -10.27 5.10
CA GLN A 56 -1.84 -10.96 6.12
C GLN A 56 -2.47 -12.29 6.52
N GLU A 57 -3.78 -12.34 6.70
CA GLU A 57 -4.50 -13.52 7.15
C GLU A 57 -4.65 -14.58 6.04
N ASN A 58 -4.91 -14.15 4.80
CA ASN A 58 -5.35 -15.05 3.74
C ASN A 58 -4.27 -15.37 2.69
N MET A 59 -3.25 -14.54 2.56
CA MET A 59 -2.25 -14.70 1.49
C MET A 59 -0.87 -15.15 1.98
N TRP A 60 -0.67 -15.31 3.27
CA TRP A 60 0.60 -15.75 3.87
C TRP A 60 1.15 -17.01 3.20
N SER A 61 0.36 -18.06 3.08
CA SER A 61 0.81 -19.35 2.54
C SER A 61 1.21 -19.26 1.06
N LYS A 62 0.58 -18.35 0.29
CA LYS A 62 0.88 -18.11 -1.13
C LYS A 62 2.23 -17.43 -1.31
N TYR A 63 2.47 -16.37 -0.54
CA TYR A 63 3.69 -15.55 -0.68
C TYR A 63 4.89 -16.16 0.04
N SER A 64 4.70 -16.75 1.21
CA SER A 64 5.76 -17.41 1.96
C SER A 64 6.40 -18.57 1.17
N ARG A 65 5.59 -19.43 0.54
CA ARG A 65 6.11 -20.52 -0.31
C ARG A 65 6.95 -20.02 -1.49
N LYS A 66 6.60 -18.87 -2.05
CA LYS A 66 7.29 -18.28 -3.20
C LYS A 66 8.42 -17.33 -2.77
N LYS A 67 8.66 -17.14 -1.49
CA LYS A 67 9.57 -16.11 -0.93
C LYS A 67 9.34 -14.73 -1.53
N GLN A 68 8.06 -14.36 -1.70
CA GLN A 68 7.64 -13.09 -2.25
C GLN A 68 7.13 -12.18 -1.15
N ASN A 69 7.30 -10.88 -1.32
CA ASN A 69 6.79 -9.86 -0.43
C ASN A 69 5.74 -9.00 -1.13
N VAL A 70 4.83 -8.44 -0.36
CA VAL A 70 3.90 -7.40 -0.81
C VAL A 70 4.50 -6.06 -0.40
N VAL A 71 4.67 -5.14 -1.34
CA VAL A 71 5.19 -3.80 -1.04
C VAL A 71 4.04 -2.81 -0.98
N CYS A 72 3.94 -2.10 0.14
CA CYS A 72 2.97 -1.02 0.32
C CYS A 72 3.68 0.32 0.17
N ILE A 73 3.49 0.98 -0.99
CA ILE A 73 4.20 2.22 -1.33
C ILE A 73 3.37 3.44 -0.93
N THR A 74 3.99 4.36 -0.22
CA THR A 74 3.42 5.63 0.22
C THR A 74 4.29 6.82 -0.18
N TYR A 75 3.77 8.03 0.00
CA TYR A 75 4.54 9.25 -0.24
C TYR A 75 5.34 9.72 0.97
N THR A 76 4.88 9.44 2.18
CA THR A 76 5.44 10.02 3.42
C THR A 76 5.90 8.96 4.40
N ASN A 77 6.92 9.27 5.18
CA ASN A 77 7.40 8.41 6.26
C ASN A 77 6.33 8.22 7.34
N ALA A 78 5.54 9.25 7.66
CA ALA A 78 4.45 9.14 8.61
C ALA A 78 3.41 8.07 8.19
N ALA A 79 3.09 7.96 6.90
CA ALA A 79 2.21 6.91 6.41
C ALA A 79 2.86 5.52 6.50
N VAL A 80 4.17 5.42 6.28
CA VAL A 80 4.93 4.17 6.50
C VAL A 80 4.84 3.73 7.95
N GLU A 81 5.05 4.64 8.91
CA GLU A 81 4.96 4.37 10.35
C GLU A 81 3.58 3.84 10.74
N VAL A 82 2.51 4.53 10.34
CA VAL A 82 1.12 4.11 10.61
C VAL A 82 0.82 2.70 10.08
N ILE A 83 1.32 2.35 8.91
CA ILE A 83 1.14 1.00 8.36
C ILE A 83 1.99 -0.01 9.15
N THR A 84 3.24 0.34 9.46
CA THR A 84 4.18 -0.54 10.16
C THR A 84 3.66 -0.94 11.55
N GLU A 85 3.06 -0.01 12.28
CA GLU A 85 2.48 -0.26 13.62
C GLU A 85 1.39 -1.33 13.61
N ARG A 86 0.75 -1.55 12.48
CA ARG A 86 -0.34 -2.53 12.32
C ARG A 86 0.14 -3.88 11.80
N LEU A 87 1.39 -3.98 11.38
CA LEU A 87 1.96 -5.22 10.87
C LEU A 87 2.53 -6.07 12.01
N SER A 88 2.39 -7.38 11.88
CA SER A 88 3.11 -8.32 12.73
C SER A 88 4.61 -8.29 12.43
N LYS A 89 5.44 -8.68 13.41
CA LYS A 89 6.91 -8.67 13.25
C LYS A 89 7.41 -9.54 12.10
N ASP A 90 6.69 -10.61 11.79
CA ASP A 90 7.04 -11.55 10.71
C ASP A 90 6.22 -11.29 9.44
N SER A 91 5.71 -10.07 9.26
CA SER A 91 4.91 -9.72 8.09
C SER A 91 5.73 -9.79 6.80
N PHE A 92 5.14 -10.37 5.76
CA PHE A 92 5.66 -10.33 4.39
C PHE A 92 5.25 -9.05 3.64
N ILE A 93 4.56 -8.12 4.32
CA ILE A 93 4.21 -6.81 3.80
C ILE A 93 5.30 -5.83 4.21
N ILE A 94 5.85 -5.13 3.23
CA ILE A 94 6.94 -4.16 3.40
C ILE A 94 6.41 -2.76 3.10
N PRO A 95 6.10 -1.95 4.11
CA PRO A 95 5.79 -0.54 3.91
C PRO A 95 7.05 0.22 3.49
N SER A 96 6.94 1.08 2.50
CA SER A 96 8.07 1.87 2.02
C SER A 96 7.60 3.18 1.39
N THR A 97 8.42 4.20 1.43
CA THR A 97 8.21 5.36 0.55
C THR A 97 8.64 5.00 -0.87
N ILE A 98 8.10 5.71 -1.87
CA ILE A 98 8.50 5.51 -3.27
C ILE A 98 10.02 5.70 -3.47
N HIS A 99 10.61 6.69 -2.79
CA HIS A 99 12.06 6.95 -2.86
C HIS A 99 12.87 5.81 -2.25
N SER A 100 12.50 5.34 -1.06
CA SER A 100 13.18 4.22 -0.39
C SER A 100 13.05 2.93 -1.18
N PHE A 101 11.88 2.66 -1.77
CA PHE A 101 11.67 1.51 -2.63
C PHE A 101 12.55 1.56 -3.88
N ALA A 102 12.54 2.68 -4.60
CA ALA A 102 13.37 2.88 -5.78
C ALA A 102 14.87 2.75 -5.45
N TRP A 103 15.32 3.40 -4.36
CA TRP A 103 16.71 3.28 -3.91
C TRP A 103 17.10 1.85 -3.59
N ASN A 104 16.26 1.11 -2.88
CA ASN A 104 16.52 -0.29 -2.55
C ASN A 104 16.62 -1.20 -3.80
N ALA A 105 15.88 -0.87 -4.86
CA ALA A 105 15.95 -1.60 -6.12
C ALA A 105 17.27 -1.34 -6.88
N ILE A 106 17.80 -0.10 -6.84
CA ILE A 106 18.95 0.29 -7.65
C ILE A 106 20.29 0.26 -6.91
N LYS A 107 20.30 0.32 -5.56
CA LYS A 107 21.54 0.40 -4.77
C LYS A 107 22.53 -0.73 -5.01
N GLN A 108 22.06 -1.92 -5.41
CA GLN A 108 22.92 -3.05 -5.74
C GLN A 108 23.73 -2.83 -7.03
N TYR A 109 23.32 -1.87 -7.87
CA TYR A 109 23.99 -1.47 -9.10
C TYR A 109 24.79 -0.18 -8.95
N GLN A 110 25.14 0.22 -7.73
CA GLN A 110 25.73 1.53 -7.42
C GLN A 110 27.02 1.80 -8.21
N SER A 111 27.90 0.81 -8.37
CA SER A 111 29.13 0.94 -9.18
C SER A 111 28.80 1.25 -10.64
N TYR A 112 27.83 0.56 -11.21
CA TYR A 112 27.39 0.79 -12.59
C TYR A 112 26.72 2.16 -12.76
N LEU A 113 25.94 2.61 -11.77
CA LEU A 113 25.31 3.94 -11.79
C LEU A 113 26.35 5.06 -11.76
N VAL A 114 27.45 4.90 -11.01
CA VAL A 114 28.57 5.85 -11.00
C VAL A 114 29.17 5.96 -12.39
N ASP A 115 29.42 4.83 -13.07
CA ASP A 115 29.97 4.84 -14.42
C ASP A 115 29.05 5.53 -15.42
N VAL A 116 27.74 5.30 -15.35
CA VAL A 116 26.74 5.98 -16.21
C VAL A 116 26.76 7.47 -15.98
N VAL A 117 26.68 7.92 -14.71
CA VAL A 117 26.64 9.35 -14.38
C VAL A 117 27.93 10.08 -14.75
N THR A 118 29.09 9.39 -14.69
CA THR A 118 30.39 9.99 -15.02
C THR A 118 30.73 9.96 -16.51
N THR A 119 30.07 9.10 -17.29
CA THR A 119 30.35 8.93 -18.73
C THR A 119 29.30 9.55 -19.64
N ASP A 120 28.08 9.74 -19.16
CA ASP A 120 26.99 10.28 -19.94
C ASP A 120 27.04 11.84 -19.92
N PRO A 121 27.19 12.50 -21.10
CA PRO A 121 27.27 13.96 -21.19
C PRO A 121 26.06 14.68 -20.59
N ASP A 122 24.89 14.04 -20.60
CA ASP A 122 23.64 14.64 -20.10
C ASP A 122 23.63 14.78 -18.55
N PHE A 123 24.52 14.08 -17.84
CA PHE A 123 24.66 14.15 -16.39
C PHE A 123 25.91 14.90 -15.91
N LEU A 124 26.78 15.36 -16.82
CA LEU A 124 27.94 16.14 -16.43
C LEU A 124 27.52 17.60 -16.18
N PRO A 125 27.90 18.20 -15.03
CA PRO A 125 27.67 19.64 -14.81
C PRO A 125 28.51 20.45 -15.81
N ASP A 126 27.93 21.54 -16.34
CA ASP A 126 28.59 22.53 -17.18
C ASP A 126 29.78 23.21 -16.47
#